data_c1b8bc022cb790b835d4da77ce0a2735
#
_entry.id   c1b8bc022cb790b835d4da77ce0a2735
#
_cell.length_a   1.000
_cell.length_b   1.000
_cell.length_c   1.000
_cell.angle_alpha   90.00
_cell.angle_beta   90.00
_cell.angle_gamma   90.00
#
_symmetry.space_group_name_H-M   'P 1'
#
loop_
_entity.id
_entity.type
_entity.pdbx_description
1 polymer ?
#
loop_
_entity_poly.entity_id
_entity_poly.type
_entity_poly.pdbx_seq_one_letter_code
_entity_poly.pdbx_strand_id
1 'polypeptide(L)'
;METIPELNWKGKYIFSEKEMRKHWIKKRVTEETTFRKKYKNDPKGLRIAEKNLETETGEKFWPNNEICIRHAEGVRSNNPVLAKLWYFWTNHFTISDTQTLPEFSTGAYQREFIRANMDKQFETMAVEGTIAWPMIMHLDNKDNIGPKSVSAKEDWRRKE
;
A
#
# COMPACT_ATOMS: atom_id res chain seq x y z
N MET A 1 -1.59 21.66 -20.52
CA MET A 1 -1.67 21.27 -19.10
C MET A 1 -0.26 21.17 -18.58
N GLU A 2 0.05 21.87 -17.51
CA GLU A 2 1.35 21.69 -16.84
C GLU A 2 1.36 20.30 -16.20
N THR A 3 2.37 19.51 -16.51
CA THR A 3 2.55 18.20 -15.90
C THR A 3 2.90 18.36 -14.42
N ILE A 4 2.43 17.45 -13.58
CA ILE A 4 2.79 17.43 -12.16
C ILE A 4 4.30 17.27 -12.03
N PRO A 5 5.00 18.21 -11.35
CA PRO A 5 6.44 18.11 -11.17
C PRO A 5 6.86 16.84 -10.43
N GLU A 6 8.03 16.30 -10.76
CA GLU A 6 8.61 15.21 -10.00
C GLU A 6 8.88 15.62 -8.54
N LEU A 7 8.82 14.63 -7.65
CA LEU A 7 9.14 14.84 -6.24
C LEU A 7 10.64 15.14 -6.07
N ASN A 8 10.97 16.21 -5.37
CA ASN A 8 12.35 16.54 -5.02
C ASN A 8 12.83 15.69 -3.84
N TRP A 9 12.96 14.39 -4.04
CA TRP A 9 13.45 13.46 -3.04
C TRP A 9 14.77 12.82 -3.45
N LYS A 10 15.77 12.96 -2.61
CA LYS A 10 17.12 12.38 -2.81
C LYS A 10 17.42 11.22 -1.87
N GLY A 11 16.44 10.76 -1.10
CA GLY A 11 16.58 9.66 -0.17
C GLY A 11 16.64 8.29 -0.85
N LYS A 12 17.14 7.30 -0.12
CA LYS A 12 17.11 5.89 -0.53
C LYS A 12 15.72 5.31 -0.28
N TYR A 13 15.37 4.25 -0.99
CA TYR A 13 14.16 3.43 -0.76
C TYR A 13 12.82 4.08 -1.13
N ILE A 14 12.74 4.74 -2.29
CA ILE A 14 11.45 4.97 -2.94
C ILE A 14 11.18 3.77 -3.84
N PHE A 15 10.25 2.92 -3.41
CA PHE A 15 9.77 1.82 -4.23
C PHE A 15 8.43 2.17 -4.86
N SER A 16 8.20 1.70 -6.08
CA SER A 16 6.88 1.72 -6.69
C SER A 16 5.95 0.74 -5.96
N GLU A 17 4.64 0.97 -6.08
CA GLU A 17 3.63 0.03 -5.55
C GLU A 17 3.87 -1.40 -6.08
N LYS A 18 4.17 -1.52 -7.37
CA LYS A 18 4.45 -2.79 -8.03
C LYS A 18 5.67 -3.51 -7.43
N GLU A 19 6.73 -2.79 -7.11
CA GLU A 19 7.92 -3.35 -6.48
C GLU A 19 7.62 -3.78 -5.04
N MET A 20 6.91 -2.96 -4.28
CA MET A 20 6.48 -3.29 -2.91
C MET A 20 5.59 -4.52 -2.88
N ARG A 21 4.60 -4.60 -3.76
CA ARG A 21 3.73 -5.76 -3.89
C ARG A 21 4.50 -7.03 -4.26
N LYS A 22 5.42 -6.95 -5.23
CA LYS A 22 6.27 -8.07 -5.63
C LYS A 22 7.17 -8.55 -4.50
N HIS A 23 7.76 -7.61 -3.76
CA HIS A 23 8.57 -7.89 -2.59
C HIS A 23 7.74 -8.59 -1.51
N TRP A 24 6.57 -8.04 -1.19
CA TRP A 24 5.67 -8.61 -0.21
C TRP A 24 5.27 -10.05 -0.54
N ILE A 25 4.82 -10.32 -1.79
CA ILE A 25 4.41 -11.66 -2.21
C ILE A 25 5.59 -12.63 -2.12
N LYS A 26 6.75 -12.25 -2.65
CA LYS A 26 7.92 -13.14 -2.70
C LYS A 26 8.51 -13.40 -1.32
N LYS A 27 8.74 -12.35 -0.54
CA LYS A 27 9.43 -12.44 0.75
C LYS A 27 8.47 -12.79 1.88
N ARG A 28 7.47 -11.98 2.08
CA ARG A 28 6.57 -12.09 3.22
C ARG A 28 5.75 -13.37 3.18
N VAL A 29 5.03 -13.63 2.07
CA VAL A 29 4.15 -14.81 1.96
C VAL A 29 4.96 -16.11 1.92
N THR A 30 6.00 -16.17 1.09
CA THR A 30 6.78 -17.42 0.89
C THR A 30 7.63 -17.72 2.11
N GLU A 31 8.37 -16.75 2.62
CA GLU A 31 9.29 -16.96 3.73
C GLU A 31 8.55 -17.15 5.05
N GLU A 32 7.49 -16.38 5.34
CA GLU A 32 6.65 -16.61 6.53
C GLU A 32 6.00 -17.98 6.53
N THR A 33 5.49 -18.45 5.38
CA THR A 33 4.92 -19.79 5.27
C THR A 33 5.96 -20.85 5.60
N THR A 34 7.20 -20.65 5.15
CA THR A 34 8.33 -21.54 5.44
C THR A 34 8.67 -21.51 6.92
N PHE A 35 8.72 -20.32 7.53
CA PHE A 35 9.01 -20.18 8.97
C PHE A 35 7.92 -20.81 9.84
N ARG A 36 6.65 -20.63 9.53
CA ARG A 36 5.53 -21.25 10.24
C ARG A 36 5.59 -22.77 10.20
N LYS A 37 6.02 -23.35 9.08
CA LYS A 37 6.25 -24.80 8.97
C LYS A 37 7.45 -25.24 9.82
N LYS A 38 8.59 -24.51 9.73
CA LYS A 38 9.83 -24.82 10.41
C LYS A 38 9.72 -24.71 11.94
N TYR A 39 9.05 -23.65 12.40
CA TYR A 39 8.92 -23.33 13.83
C TYR A 39 7.54 -23.69 14.40
N LYS A 40 6.87 -24.69 13.84
CA LYS A 40 5.50 -25.08 14.25
C LYS A 40 5.35 -25.28 15.76
N ASN A 41 6.39 -25.84 16.42
CA ASN A 41 6.40 -26.14 17.84
C ASN A 41 7.29 -25.18 18.66
N ASP A 42 7.77 -24.11 18.06
CA ASP A 42 8.61 -23.10 18.71
C ASP A 42 8.10 -21.67 18.40
N PRO A 43 7.12 -21.18 19.16
CA PRO A 43 6.57 -19.82 18.95
C PRO A 43 7.60 -18.71 19.17
N LYS A 44 8.59 -18.92 20.03
CA LYS A 44 9.65 -17.92 20.26
C LYS A 44 10.59 -17.83 19.06
N GLY A 45 11.01 -18.96 18.54
CA GLY A 45 11.84 -19.03 17.33
C GLY A 45 11.13 -18.45 16.11
N LEU A 46 9.83 -18.70 15.94
CA LEU A 46 9.02 -18.11 14.88
C LEU A 46 9.03 -16.57 14.97
N ARG A 47 8.73 -16.00 16.13
CA ARG A 47 8.71 -14.55 16.34
C ARG A 47 10.07 -13.88 16.06
N ILE A 48 11.17 -14.54 16.44
CA ILE A 48 12.51 -14.05 16.15
C ILE A 48 12.79 -14.08 14.64
N ALA A 49 12.42 -15.16 13.95
CA ALA A 49 12.62 -15.30 12.51
C ALA A 49 11.82 -14.25 11.72
N GLU A 50 10.55 -14.01 12.08
CA GLU A 50 9.70 -12.99 11.48
C GLU A 50 10.28 -11.57 11.68
N LYS A 51 10.73 -11.24 12.90
CA LYS A 51 11.36 -9.96 13.20
C LYS A 51 12.68 -9.75 12.44
N ASN A 52 13.48 -10.78 12.29
CA ASN A 52 14.71 -10.71 11.51
C ASN A 52 14.40 -10.47 10.02
N LEU A 53 13.39 -11.12 9.46
CA LEU A 53 12.94 -10.92 8.12
C LEU A 53 12.53 -9.45 7.87
N GLU A 54 11.73 -8.85 8.75
CA GLU A 54 11.34 -7.44 8.68
C GLU A 54 12.56 -6.50 8.69
N THR A 55 13.58 -6.83 9.47
CA THR A 55 14.81 -6.04 9.57
C THR A 55 15.67 -6.19 8.32
N GLU A 56 15.85 -7.41 7.82
CA GLU A 56 16.65 -7.71 6.62
C GLU A 56 16.05 -7.12 5.35
N THR A 57 14.71 -7.12 5.25
CA THR A 57 14.01 -6.58 4.08
C THR A 57 13.90 -5.06 4.09
N GLY A 58 14.11 -4.43 5.25
CA GLY A 58 13.98 -2.98 5.41
C GLY A 58 12.53 -2.48 5.41
N GLU A 59 11.53 -3.36 5.40
CA GLU A 59 10.10 -3.02 5.40
C GLU A 59 9.73 -2.03 6.50
N LYS A 60 10.36 -2.16 7.66
CA LYS A 60 10.19 -1.29 8.81
C LYS A 60 10.45 0.20 8.52
N PHE A 61 11.30 0.50 7.56
CA PHE A 61 11.70 1.88 7.24
C PHE A 61 10.87 2.51 6.13
N TRP A 62 10.12 1.73 5.35
CA TRP A 62 9.38 2.26 4.20
C TRP A 62 8.29 3.26 4.57
N PRO A 63 7.43 3.01 5.57
CA PRO A 63 6.42 3.99 5.97
C PRO A 63 7.05 5.30 6.43
N ASN A 64 8.14 5.24 7.21
CA ASN A 64 8.83 6.43 7.68
C ASN A 64 9.45 7.25 6.54
N ASN A 65 10.03 6.61 5.54
CA ASN A 65 10.55 7.29 4.37
C ASN A 65 9.45 8.00 3.60
N GLU A 66 8.30 7.37 3.40
CA GLU A 66 7.17 7.99 2.71
C GLU A 66 6.59 9.18 3.48
N ILE A 67 6.53 9.10 4.79
CA ILE A 67 6.18 10.23 5.65
C ILE A 67 7.19 11.38 5.45
N CYS A 68 8.49 11.08 5.46
CA CYS A 68 9.53 12.09 5.22
C CYS A 68 9.43 12.73 3.83
N ILE A 69 9.14 11.95 2.77
CA ILE A 69 8.92 12.46 1.41
C ILE A 69 7.77 13.45 1.40
N ARG A 70 6.65 13.09 1.99
CA ARG A 70 5.47 13.93 2.03
C ARG A 70 5.71 15.22 2.82
N HIS A 71 6.37 15.14 3.96
CA HIS A 71 6.75 16.34 4.75
C HIS A 71 7.77 17.22 4.01
N ALA A 72 8.75 16.63 3.37
CA ALA A 72 9.73 17.37 2.59
C ALA A 72 9.06 18.14 1.44
N GLU A 73 8.13 17.50 0.73
CA GLU A 73 7.35 18.16 -0.31
C GLU A 73 6.49 19.28 0.25
N GLY A 74 5.83 19.07 1.40
CA GLY A 74 5.02 20.10 2.05
C GLY A 74 5.81 21.36 2.47
N VAL A 75 7.09 21.19 2.84
CA VAL A 75 7.94 22.29 3.34
C VAL A 75 8.81 22.90 2.24
N ARG A 76 9.28 22.10 1.29
CA ARG A 76 10.29 22.51 0.29
C ARG A 76 9.77 22.58 -1.13
N SER A 77 8.49 22.32 -1.36
CA SER A 77 7.90 22.38 -2.68
C SER A 77 7.93 23.83 -3.21
N ASN A 78 8.35 23.97 -4.46
CA ASN A 78 8.21 25.21 -5.20
C ASN A 78 6.74 25.52 -5.57
N ASN A 79 5.84 24.57 -5.35
CA ASN A 79 4.40 24.72 -5.56
C ASN A 79 3.63 24.31 -4.30
N PRO A 80 3.46 25.22 -3.31
CA PRO A 80 2.78 24.91 -2.06
C PRO A 80 1.29 24.61 -2.24
N VAL A 81 0.66 25.09 -3.30
CA VAL A 81 -0.73 24.79 -3.61
C VAL A 81 -0.87 23.32 -4.00
N LEU A 82 -0.01 22.83 -4.89
CA LEU A 82 0.03 21.43 -5.29
C LEU A 82 0.29 20.50 -4.08
N ALA A 83 1.21 20.87 -3.22
CA ALA A 83 1.49 20.12 -2.00
C ALA A 83 0.24 20.01 -1.09
N LYS A 84 -0.47 21.13 -0.89
CA LYS A 84 -1.73 21.13 -0.11
C LYS A 84 -2.83 20.31 -0.74
N LEU A 85 -2.97 20.37 -2.08
CA LEU A 85 -3.93 19.53 -2.80
C LEU A 85 -3.57 18.04 -2.68
N TRP A 86 -2.29 17.70 -2.71
CA TRP A 86 -1.87 16.32 -2.47
C TRP A 86 -2.26 15.84 -1.07
N TYR A 87 -2.02 16.66 -0.02
CA TYR A 87 -2.49 16.33 1.33
C TYR A 87 -4.00 16.16 1.41
N PHE A 88 -4.76 17.08 0.79
CA PHE A 88 -6.22 16.99 0.75
C PHE A 88 -6.71 15.68 0.13
N TRP A 89 -6.22 15.35 -1.07
CA TRP A 89 -6.64 14.15 -1.77
C TRP A 89 -6.16 12.86 -1.09
N THR A 90 -4.98 12.83 -0.50
CA THR A 90 -4.52 11.67 0.26
C THR A 90 -5.31 11.43 1.54
N ASN A 91 -5.87 12.48 2.14
CA ASN A 91 -6.80 12.33 3.26
C ASN A 91 -8.19 11.90 2.80
N HIS A 92 -8.60 12.27 1.59
CA HIS A 92 -9.88 11.87 1.02
C HIS A 92 -9.87 10.41 0.57
N PHE A 93 -8.83 9.99 -0.13
CA PHE A 93 -8.58 8.61 -0.53
C PHE A 93 -7.62 7.91 0.46
N THR A 94 -7.99 7.94 1.72
CA THR A 94 -7.12 7.38 2.75
C THR A 94 -7.15 5.86 2.76
N ILE A 95 -6.01 5.26 3.03
CA ILE A 95 -5.89 3.85 3.39
C ILE A 95 -5.25 3.75 4.77
N SER A 96 -5.71 2.79 5.57
CA SER A 96 -5.18 2.58 6.91
C SER A 96 -3.79 1.94 6.85
N ASP A 97 -2.92 2.38 7.73
CA ASP A 97 -1.61 1.79 8.00
C ASP A 97 -1.66 0.72 9.11
N THR A 98 -2.84 0.44 9.66
CA THR A 98 -2.99 -0.52 10.76
C THR A 98 -3.04 -1.97 10.31
N GLN A 99 -3.19 -2.22 9.01
CA GLN A 99 -3.16 -3.56 8.44
C GLN A 99 -1.79 -3.82 7.78
N THR A 100 -1.24 -4.97 8.03
CA THR A 100 0.12 -5.37 7.62
C THR A 100 0.41 -5.18 6.12
N LEU A 101 -0.60 -5.25 5.27
CA LEU A 101 -0.47 -5.15 3.81
C LEU A 101 -0.50 -3.72 3.27
N PRO A 102 -1.49 -2.89 3.63
CA PRO A 102 -1.53 -1.51 3.20
C PRO A 102 -0.43 -0.66 3.83
N GLU A 103 0.02 -0.99 5.05
CA GLU A 103 0.97 -0.19 5.84
C GLU A 103 2.16 0.30 5.02
N PHE A 104 2.92 -0.61 4.42
CA PHE A 104 4.13 -0.22 3.69
C PHE A 104 3.86 0.29 2.27
N SER A 105 2.69 0.06 1.70
CA SER A 105 2.32 0.52 0.36
C SER A 105 1.57 1.86 0.32
N THR A 106 1.20 2.40 1.49
CA THR A 106 0.44 3.65 1.62
C THR A 106 1.11 4.82 0.90
N GLY A 107 2.41 5.00 1.08
CA GLY A 107 3.14 6.09 0.45
C GLY A 107 3.22 5.95 -1.07
N ALA A 108 3.52 4.75 -1.57
CA ALA A 108 3.51 4.49 -3.00
C ALA A 108 2.12 4.73 -3.61
N TYR A 109 1.07 4.29 -2.93
CA TYR A 109 -0.32 4.58 -3.32
C TYR A 109 -0.58 6.09 -3.45
N GLN A 110 -0.18 6.87 -2.45
CA GLN A 110 -0.38 8.31 -2.45
C GLN A 110 0.41 9.02 -3.57
N ARG A 111 1.58 8.50 -3.94
CA ARG A 111 2.38 9.07 -5.02
C ARG A 111 1.88 8.68 -6.41
N GLU A 112 1.63 7.41 -6.62
CA GLU A 112 1.40 6.85 -7.96
C GLU A 112 -0.06 6.92 -8.39
N PHE A 113 -1.00 6.81 -7.47
CA PHE A 113 -2.42 6.81 -7.80
C PHE A 113 -3.11 8.13 -7.49
N ILE A 114 -2.70 8.83 -6.45
CA ILE A 114 -3.31 10.11 -6.09
C ILE A 114 -2.55 11.27 -6.71
N ARG A 115 -1.29 11.50 -6.31
CA ARG A 115 -0.50 12.63 -6.80
C ARG A 115 -0.35 12.64 -8.32
N ALA A 116 -0.04 11.52 -8.92
CA ALA A 116 0.17 11.38 -10.37
C ALA A 116 -1.10 11.61 -11.21
N ASN A 117 -2.27 11.69 -10.58
CA ASN A 117 -3.54 11.92 -11.26
C ASN A 117 -4.20 13.27 -10.90
N MET A 118 -3.54 14.12 -10.12
CA MET A 118 -4.11 15.38 -9.65
C MET A 118 -4.31 16.43 -10.76
N ASP A 119 -3.62 16.31 -11.89
CA ASP A 119 -3.78 17.15 -13.09
C ASP A 119 -4.82 16.61 -14.07
N LYS A 120 -5.40 15.44 -13.76
CA LYS A 120 -6.42 14.79 -14.59
C LYS A 120 -7.83 15.11 -14.10
N GLN A 121 -8.81 14.59 -14.83
CA GLN A 121 -10.21 14.66 -14.38
C GLN A 121 -10.38 13.88 -13.08
N PHE A 122 -11.22 14.39 -12.19
CA PHE A 122 -11.50 13.74 -10.90
C PHE A 122 -11.94 12.28 -11.05
N GLU A 123 -12.74 11.98 -12.05
CA GLU A 123 -13.17 10.61 -12.36
C GLU A 123 -11.97 9.68 -12.57
N THR A 124 -10.97 10.11 -13.32
CA THR A 124 -9.74 9.32 -13.54
C THR A 124 -9.02 9.05 -12.24
N MET A 125 -8.82 10.08 -11.40
CA MET A 125 -8.15 9.91 -10.11
C MET A 125 -8.97 9.00 -9.18
N ALA A 126 -10.30 9.15 -9.18
CA ALA A 126 -11.18 8.33 -8.35
C ALA A 126 -11.15 6.85 -8.76
N VAL A 127 -11.20 6.57 -10.07
CA VAL A 127 -11.11 5.21 -10.59
C VAL A 127 -9.75 4.60 -10.26
N GLU A 128 -8.66 5.26 -10.64
CA GLU A 128 -7.29 4.77 -10.39
C GLU A 128 -7.01 4.55 -8.91
N GLY A 129 -7.45 5.49 -8.05
CA GLY A 129 -7.30 5.36 -6.60
C GLY A 129 -8.12 4.22 -6.00
N THR A 130 -9.32 3.98 -6.52
CA THR A 130 -10.23 2.94 -5.98
C THR A 130 -9.83 1.53 -6.40
N ILE A 131 -9.36 1.34 -7.65
CA ILE A 131 -8.95 0.02 -8.15
C ILE A 131 -7.49 -0.32 -7.83
N ALA A 132 -6.75 0.63 -7.26
CA ALA A 132 -5.38 0.40 -6.84
C ALA A 132 -5.29 -0.76 -5.82
N TRP A 133 -4.29 -1.61 -5.98
CA TRP A 133 -4.10 -2.76 -5.10
C TRP A 133 -4.10 -2.42 -3.60
N PRO A 134 -3.44 -1.34 -3.13
CA PRO A 134 -3.49 -0.99 -1.71
C PRO A 134 -4.90 -0.66 -1.20
N MET A 135 -5.74 -0.01 -2.02
CA MET A 135 -7.12 0.30 -1.67
C MET A 135 -7.99 -0.96 -1.65
N ILE A 136 -7.82 -1.85 -2.63
CA ILE A 136 -8.50 -3.17 -2.66
C ILE A 136 -8.18 -3.98 -1.40
N MET A 137 -6.92 -3.94 -0.96
CA MET A 137 -6.47 -4.63 0.25
C MET A 137 -7.01 -3.96 1.51
N HIS A 138 -7.02 -2.63 1.57
CA HIS A 138 -7.56 -1.86 2.68
C HIS A 138 -9.06 -2.11 2.94
N LEU A 139 -9.82 -2.25 1.86
CA LEU A 139 -11.27 -2.49 1.94
C LEU A 139 -11.64 -3.98 2.01
N ASP A 140 -10.66 -4.87 2.09
CA ASP A 140 -10.83 -6.33 2.01
C ASP A 140 -11.59 -6.82 0.76
N ASN A 141 -11.61 -5.99 -0.29
CA ASN A 141 -12.29 -6.29 -1.56
C ASN A 141 -11.72 -7.52 -2.27
N LYS A 142 -10.53 -7.96 -1.92
CA LYS A 142 -9.93 -9.22 -2.40
C LYS A 142 -10.75 -10.45 -2.03
N ASP A 143 -11.51 -10.36 -0.94
CA ASP A 143 -12.34 -11.44 -0.41
C ASP A 143 -13.81 -11.35 -0.87
N ASN A 144 -14.14 -10.29 -1.60
CA ASN A 144 -15.48 -10.09 -2.14
C ASN A 144 -15.81 -11.08 -3.24
N ILE A 145 -16.99 -11.68 -3.13
CA ILE A 145 -17.48 -12.72 -4.04
C ILE A 145 -18.50 -12.09 -5.00
N GLY A 146 -18.20 -12.16 -6.30
CA GLY A 146 -19.12 -11.67 -7.31
C GLY A 146 -20.47 -12.41 -7.29
N PRO A 147 -21.61 -11.76 -7.52
CA PRO A 147 -22.96 -12.34 -7.38
C PRO A 147 -23.24 -13.52 -8.33
N LYS A 148 -22.46 -13.65 -9.38
CA LYS A 148 -22.57 -14.76 -10.35
C LYS A 148 -21.53 -15.88 -10.14
N SER A 149 -20.67 -15.76 -9.12
CA SER A 149 -19.65 -16.77 -8.83
C SER A 149 -20.25 -18.06 -8.28
N VAL A 150 -19.52 -19.16 -8.37
CA VAL A 150 -19.91 -20.46 -7.80
C VAL A 150 -20.11 -20.31 -6.28
N SER A 151 -19.17 -19.65 -5.61
CA SER A 151 -19.23 -19.45 -4.16
C SER A 151 -20.46 -18.64 -3.71
N ALA A 152 -20.85 -17.60 -4.47
CA ALA A 152 -22.06 -16.85 -4.17
C ALA A 152 -23.33 -17.69 -4.31
N LYS A 153 -23.35 -18.59 -5.31
CA LYS A 153 -24.47 -19.52 -5.52
C LYS A 153 -24.55 -20.61 -4.46
N GLU A 154 -23.43 -20.99 -3.87
CA GLU A 154 -23.38 -21.98 -2.79
C GLU A 154 -23.75 -21.37 -1.43
N ASP A 155 -23.44 -20.11 -1.20
CA ASP A 155 -23.67 -19.44 0.08
C ASP A 155 -25.15 -19.10 0.33
N TRP A 156 -25.95 -18.84 -0.73
CA TRP A 156 -27.40 -18.64 -0.56
C TRP A 156 -28.14 -19.90 -0.12
N ARG A 157 -27.61 -21.10 -0.46
CA ARG A 157 -28.19 -22.38 -0.04
C ARG A 157 -28.03 -22.69 1.45
N ARG A 158 -27.13 -21.97 2.13
CA ARG A 158 -26.89 -22.11 3.58
C ARG A 158 -27.79 -21.23 4.43
N LYS A 159 -28.58 -20.37 3.81
CA LYS A 159 -29.49 -19.42 4.49
C LYS A 159 -30.97 -19.86 4.46
N GLU A 160 -31.26 -21.01 3.91
CA GLU A 160 -32.53 -21.73 4.03
C GLU A 160 -32.35 -22.89 5.04
#